data_ed0ee14d21697920ea7bb6b4a193ac88
#
_entry.id   ed0ee14d21697920ea7bb6b4a193ac88
#
_cell.length_a   1.000
_cell.length_b   1.000
_cell.length_c   1.000
_cell.angle_alpha   90.00
_cell.angle_beta   90.00
_cell.angle_gamma   90.00
#
_symmetry.space_group_name_H-M   'P 1'
#
loop_
_entity.id
_entity.type
_entity.pdbx_description
1 polymer ?
#
loop_
_entity_poly.entity_id
_entity_poly.type
_entity_poly.pdbx_seq_one_letter_code
_entity_poly.pdbx_strand_id
1 'polypeptide(L)'
;MKNLSVLFLSVLFLITGSCSTKEEIPPEDKAQLVQLRNEIVNDLKGNLLEFWAKYSVDQNDPNEGFYGRIANDGTGIENAPKHNVLFARYLWTYSTAYRVFGDEKYLQLANRAYNYLSNFFWDKENGGVYWVLNADGTVQNSGKMTYGQSFAIYAFSEYYRVTRNEESLRKAIKIYQLLKERAYDPENGGYLEAFTSDWNYVEGRGMAGKQAKSMNTHLHVLEAFTNLYRVYPDDDLKERLYAMTDVFNNHILNTKTYHQELFFSKDWTVAGRFDSYGHDIEFSWLFCEAAEVLKDEDLIKQIEETAVKVAQSQLTDGMNSDGAMIYEKTGDDHYNKKISWWVQAEAVVGYVNAYEISHDKKFLDAATGVWSYVKKHMIDYEYGGWYPMLDENGNHDPNRIKGDEWTCPYHNSRMGFEIYRRLGDLE
;
A
#
# COMPACT_ATOMS: atom_id res chain seq x y z
N MET A 1 -19.38 12.11 79.89
CA MET A 1 -19.77 11.55 78.67
C MET A 1 -19.68 12.71 77.61
N LYS A 2 -18.61 12.79 76.90
CA LYS A 2 -18.38 13.87 75.93
C LYS A 2 -18.52 13.30 74.49
N ASN A 3 -19.47 13.81 73.77
CA ASN A 3 -19.71 13.46 72.38
C ASN A 3 -18.63 14.13 71.49
N LEU A 4 -17.91 13.33 70.74
CA LEU A 4 -16.97 13.76 69.73
C LEU A 4 -17.64 13.66 68.34
N SER A 5 -17.99 14.82 67.78
CA SER A 5 -18.52 14.89 66.40
C SER A 5 -17.34 14.93 65.45
N VAL A 6 -17.25 13.92 64.58
CA VAL A 6 -16.27 13.86 63.50
C VAL A 6 -16.88 14.52 62.27
N LEU A 7 -16.30 15.63 61.85
CA LEU A 7 -16.63 16.35 60.60
C LEU A 7 -15.95 15.64 59.42
N PHE A 8 -16.71 15.02 58.52
CA PHE A 8 -16.20 14.53 57.25
C PHE A 8 -16.14 15.71 56.27
N LEU A 9 -14.94 16.11 55.92
CA LEU A 9 -14.68 17.08 54.84
C LEU A 9 -14.64 16.28 53.49
N SER A 10 -15.71 16.38 52.70
CA SER A 10 -15.75 15.85 51.35
C SER A 10 -14.94 16.76 50.40
N VAL A 11 -13.76 16.37 50.02
CA VAL A 11 -13.01 17.03 48.95
C VAL A 11 -13.58 16.55 47.62
N LEU A 12 -14.32 17.44 46.96
CA LEU A 12 -14.81 17.23 45.60
C LEU A 12 -13.65 17.46 44.64
N PHE A 13 -13.03 16.40 44.11
CA PHE A 13 -12.12 16.49 42.99
C PHE A 13 -12.94 16.79 41.74
N LEU A 14 -12.92 18.02 41.29
CA LEU A 14 -13.33 18.40 39.93
C LEU A 14 -12.30 17.82 38.97
N ILE A 15 -12.62 16.66 38.39
CA ILE A 15 -11.90 16.15 37.21
C ILE A 15 -12.36 17.03 36.05
N THR A 16 -11.58 18.06 35.72
CA THR A 16 -11.70 18.76 34.45
C THR A 16 -11.18 17.81 33.38
N GLY A 17 -12.07 16.97 32.87
CA GLY A 17 -11.81 16.23 31.65
C GLY A 17 -11.59 17.25 30.54
N SER A 18 -10.36 17.32 30.02
CA SER A 18 -10.07 18.01 28.78
C SER A 18 -10.80 17.23 27.68
N CYS A 19 -12.00 17.67 27.38
CA CYS A 19 -12.70 17.27 26.16
C CYS A 19 -11.92 17.95 25.04
N SER A 20 -11.06 17.23 24.35
CA SER A 20 -10.53 17.71 23.07
C SER A 20 -11.75 17.81 22.16
N THR A 21 -12.26 19.01 21.96
CA THR A 21 -13.24 19.27 20.90
C THR A 21 -12.54 18.89 19.59
N LYS A 22 -13.00 17.80 18.92
CA LYS A 22 -12.61 17.57 17.52
C LYS A 22 -12.89 18.87 16.80
N GLU A 23 -11.88 19.42 16.16
CA GLU A 23 -12.00 20.64 15.36
C GLU A 23 -13.07 20.37 14.28
N GLU A 24 -14.09 21.22 14.21
CA GLU A 24 -15.25 21.01 13.33
C GLU A 24 -14.81 21.33 11.89
N ILE A 25 -14.96 20.37 10.98
CA ILE A 25 -14.60 20.55 9.56
C ILE A 25 -15.46 21.68 8.99
N PRO A 26 -14.87 22.72 8.36
CA PRO A 26 -15.62 23.80 7.73
C PRO A 26 -16.66 23.26 6.72
N PRO A 27 -17.87 23.82 6.63
CA PRO A 27 -18.93 23.33 5.75
C PRO A 27 -18.51 23.22 4.28
N GLU A 28 -17.67 24.16 3.80
CA GLU A 28 -17.11 24.16 2.44
C GLU A 28 -16.15 23.00 2.21
N ASP A 29 -15.28 22.70 3.16
CA ASP A 29 -14.36 21.58 3.10
C ASP A 29 -15.12 20.25 3.20
N LYS A 30 -16.13 20.17 4.06
CA LYS A 30 -17.03 19.00 4.15
C LYS A 30 -17.70 18.73 2.79
N ALA A 31 -18.23 19.74 2.13
CA ALA A 31 -18.85 19.60 0.82
C ALA A 31 -17.85 19.08 -0.24
N GLN A 32 -16.61 19.60 -0.22
CA GLN A 32 -15.54 19.18 -1.13
C GLN A 32 -15.13 17.73 -0.87
N LEU A 33 -14.99 17.31 0.39
CA LEU A 33 -14.68 15.93 0.78
C LEU A 33 -15.77 14.94 0.37
N VAL A 34 -17.05 15.31 0.58
CA VAL A 34 -18.20 14.49 0.16
C VAL A 34 -18.23 14.31 -1.35
N GLN A 35 -17.98 15.38 -2.11
CA GLN A 35 -17.89 15.29 -3.56
C GLN A 35 -16.73 14.39 -4.00
N LEU A 36 -15.53 14.60 -3.45
CA LEU A 36 -14.35 13.80 -3.74
C LEU A 36 -14.61 12.29 -3.49
N ARG A 37 -15.16 11.96 -2.31
CA ARG A 37 -15.55 10.60 -1.95
C ARG A 37 -16.50 10.00 -2.97
N ASN A 38 -17.60 10.70 -3.29
CA ASN A 38 -18.63 10.16 -4.15
C ASN A 38 -18.10 9.88 -5.57
N GLU A 39 -17.30 10.78 -6.12
CA GLU A 39 -16.70 10.63 -7.44
C GLU A 39 -15.71 9.44 -7.48
N ILE A 40 -14.80 9.33 -6.49
CA ILE A 40 -13.83 8.25 -6.41
C ILE A 40 -14.50 6.89 -6.19
N VAL A 41 -15.49 6.82 -5.30
CA VAL A 41 -16.22 5.56 -5.04
C VAL A 41 -17.04 5.13 -6.24
N ASN A 42 -17.61 6.06 -7.00
CA ASN A 42 -18.30 5.75 -8.25
C ASN A 42 -17.34 5.19 -9.31
N ASP A 43 -16.15 5.77 -9.47
CA ASP A 43 -15.11 5.22 -10.37
C ASP A 43 -14.63 3.85 -9.90
N LEU A 44 -14.36 3.68 -8.60
CA LEU A 44 -13.98 2.40 -8.02
C LEU A 44 -14.99 1.29 -8.37
N LYS A 45 -16.27 1.53 -8.11
CA LYS A 45 -17.33 0.51 -8.29
C LYS A 45 -17.72 0.31 -9.72
N GLY A 46 -17.91 1.41 -10.47
CA GLY A 46 -18.48 1.38 -11.82
C GLY A 46 -17.45 1.19 -12.94
N ASN A 47 -16.18 1.43 -12.65
CA ASN A 47 -15.11 1.39 -13.62
C ASN A 47 -13.99 0.42 -13.21
N LEU A 48 -13.23 0.73 -12.16
CA LEU A 48 -12.03 -0.04 -11.81
C LEU A 48 -12.32 -1.50 -11.50
N LEU A 49 -13.21 -1.76 -10.53
CA LEU A 49 -13.50 -3.14 -10.12
C LEU A 49 -14.22 -3.93 -11.23
N GLU A 50 -15.09 -3.28 -12.03
CA GLU A 50 -15.74 -3.94 -13.17
C GLU A 50 -14.75 -4.28 -14.28
N PHE A 51 -13.83 -3.37 -14.61
CA PHE A 51 -12.79 -3.63 -15.62
C PHE A 51 -11.96 -4.85 -15.24
N TRP A 52 -11.40 -4.84 -14.02
CA TRP A 52 -10.52 -5.92 -13.59
C TRP A 52 -11.27 -7.23 -13.36
N ALA A 53 -12.48 -7.22 -12.83
CA ALA A 53 -13.31 -8.42 -12.68
C ALA A 53 -13.62 -9.07 -14.03
N LYS A 54 -13.83 -8.26 -15.07
CA LYS A 54 -14.19 -8.73 -16.41
C LYS A 54 -12.97 -9.23 -17.19
N TYR A 55 -11.88 -8.48 -17.18
CA TYR A 55 -10.77 -8.68 -18.13
C TYR A 55 -9.55 -9.38 -17.55
N SER A 56 -9.40 -9.43 -16.23
CA SER A 56 -8.25 -10.13 -15.62
C SER A 56 -8.40 -11.65 -15.58
N VAL A 57 -9.64 -12.16 -15.59
CA VAL A 57 -9.93 -13.59 -15.46
C VAL A 57 -9.62 -14.33 -16.73
N ASP A 58 -8.72 -15.31 -16.67
CA ASP A 58 -8.44 -16.22 -17.77
C ASP A 58 -9.44 -17.37 -17.74
N GLN A 59 -10.43 -17.32 -18.64
CA GLN A 59 -11.48 -18.35 -18.75
C GLN A 59 -10.95 -19.65 -19.36
N ASN A 60 -9.81 -19.60 -20.05
CA ASN A 60 -9.20 -20.74 -20.72
C ASN A 60 -8.13 -21.43 -19.87
N ASP A 61 -7.72 -20.82 -18.73
CA ASP A 61 -6.76 -21.45 -17.83
C ASP A 61 -7.40 -22.65 -17.12
N PRO A 62 -6.93 -23.89 -17.36
CA PRO A 62 -7.46 -25.09 -16.69
C PRO A 62 -7.27 -25.05 -15.17
N ASN A 63 -6.39 -24.18 -14.69
CA ASN A 63 -6.08 -23.98 -13.28
C ASN A 63 -6.89 -22.83 -12.66
N GLU A 64 -7.87 -22.29 -13.41
CA GLU A 64 -8.71 -21.17 -12.96
C GLU A 64 -7.91 -19.93 -12.55
N GLY A 65 -6.91 -19.53 -13.36
CA GLY A 65 -6.05 -18.40 -13.08
C GLY A 65 -6.54 -17.08 -13.66
N PHE A 66 -5.64 -16.11 -13.60
CA PHE A 66 -5.79 -14.79 -14.19
C PHE A 66 -4.73 -14.62 -15.29
N TYR A 67 -4.99 -13.73 -16.25
CA TYR A 67 -3.97 -13.32 -17.21
C TYR A 67 -2.80 -12.63 -16.49
N GLY A 68 -1.58 -12.95 -16.92
CA GLY A 68 -0.37 -12.25 -16.44
C GLY A 68 -0.23 -10.86 -17.03
N ARG A 69 -0.83 -10.61 -18.21
CA ARG A 69 -0.85 -9.32 -18.90
C ARG A 69 -2.17 -9.08 -19.61
N ILE A 70 -2.57 -7.80 -19.71
CA ILE A 70 -3.81 -7.36 -20.35
C ILE A 70 -3.50 -6.19 -21.29
N ALA A 71 -3.93 -6.30 -22.54
CA ALA A 71 -3.80 -5.24 -23.53
C ALA A 71 -4.67 -4.02 -23.18
N ASN A 72 -4.48 -2.91 -23.89
CA ASN A 72 -5.19 -1.66 -23.59
C ASN A 72 -6.72 -1.78 -23.72
N ASP A 73 -7.20 -2.60 -24.63
CA ASP A 73 -8.63 -2.86 -24.87
C ASP A 73 -9.26 -3.90 -23.93
N GLY A 74 -8.49 -4.40 -22.95
CA GLY A 74 -8.92 -5.44 -22.03
C GLY A 74 -8.66 -6.88 -22.51
N THR A 75 -8.10 -7.08 -23.70
CA THR A 75 -7.77 -8.43 -24.20
C THR A 75 -6.65 -9.04 -23.36
N GLY A 76 -6.89 -10.24 -22.82
CA GLY A 76 -5.86 -11.02 -22.10
C GLY A 76 -4.74 -11.46 -23.05
N ILE A 77 -3.48 -11.29 -22.62
CA ILE A 77 -2.31 -11.71 -23.40
C ILE A 77 -1.96 -13.15 -23.04
N GLU A 78 -2.21 -14.06 -23.96
CA GLU A 78 -1.86 -15.47 -23.82
C GLU A 78 -0.35 -15.65 -23.64
N ASN A 79 0.04 -16.71 -22.94
CA ASN A 79 1.44 -17.08 -22.67
C ASN A 79 2.26 -16.03 -21.88
N ALA A 80 1.64 -15.00 -21.33
CA ALA A 80 2.34 -14.07 -20.45
C ALA A 80 2.69 -14.75 -19.10
N PRO A 81 3.91 -14.49 -18.56
CA PRO A 81 4.28 -15.01 -17.26
C PRO A 81 3.39 -14.44 -16.16
N LYS A 82 3.21 -15.22 -15.10
CA LYS A 82 2.39 -14.86 -13.94
C LYS A 82 3.30 -14.55 -12.75
N HIS A 83 3.15 -13.37 -12.17
CA HIS A 83 3.97 -12.92 -11.04
C HIS A 83 3.18 -13.04 -9.72
N ASN A 84 3.86 -13.46 -8.65
CA ASN A 84 3.21 -13.61 -7.35
C ASN A 84 2.63 -12.30 -6.83
N VAL A 85 3.32 -11.18 -7.08
CA VAL A 85 2.87 -9.84 -6.69
C VAL A 85 1.51 -9.50 -7.31
N LEU A 86 1.34 -9.77 -8.61
CA LEU A 86 0.07 -9.56 -9.31
C LEU A 86 -1.06 -10.36 -8.67
N PHE A 87 -0.83 -11.66 -8.40
CA PHE A 87 -1.85 -12.54 -7.82
C PHE A 87 -2.15 -12.21 -6.36
N ALA A 88 -1.14 -11.81 -5.58
CA ALA A 88 -1.34 -11.31 -4.23
C ALA A 88 -2.17 -10.00 -4.23
N ARG A 89 -1.90 -9.09 -5.15
CA ARG A 89 -2.66 -7.85 -5.33
C ARG A 89 -4.10 -8.11 -5.77
N TYR A 90 -4.37 -9.09 -6.64
CA TYR A 90 -5.73 -9.52 -6.94
C TYR A 90 -6.43 -10.08 -5.69
N LEU A 91 -5.77 -10.97 -4.96
CA LEU A 91 -6.33 -11.54 -3.73
C LEU A 91 -6.70 -10.46 -2.71
N TRP A 92 -5.79 -9.51 -2.48
CA TRP A 92 -6.03 -8.40 -1.57
C TRP A 92 -7.18 -7.50 -2.03
N THR A 93 -7.16 -7.09 -3.31
CA THR A 93 -8.18 -6.18 -3.88
C THR A 93 -9.57 -6.76 -3.79
N TYR A 94 -9.76 -8.02 -4.22
CA TYR A 94 -11.09 -8.65 -4.21
C TYR A 94 -11.55 -9.01 -2.80
N SER A 95 -10.65 -9.39 -1.90
CA SER A 95 -10.97 -9.58 -0.49
C SER A 95 -11.44 -8.27 0.14
N THR A 96 -10.74 -7.17 -0.11
CA THR A 96 -11.12 -5.84 0.39
C THR A 96 -12.44 -5.36 -0.23
N ALA A 97 -12.65 -5.58 -1.54
CA ALA A 97 -13.90 -5.24 -2.19
C ALA A 97 -15.10 -5.99 -1.60
N TYR A 98 -14.94 -7.29 -1.31
CA TYR A 98 -15.96 -8.07 -0.59
C TYR A 98 -16.21 -7.53 0.82
N ARG A 99 -15.15 -7.24 1.58
CA ARG A 99 -15.27 -6.68 2.94
C ARG A 99 -16.03 -5.35 2.97
N VAL A 100 -15.79 -4.50 1.98
CA VAL A 100 -16.35 -3.14 1.93
C VAL A 100 -17.76 -3.12 1.35
N PHE A 101 -18.03 -3.91 0.31
CA PHE A 101 -19.30 -3.84 -0.44
C PHE A 101 -20.22 -5.04 -0.27
N GLY A 102 -19.72 -6.18 0.25
CA GLY A 102 -20.51 -7.39 0.47
C GLY A 102 -21.00 -8.11 -0.78
N ASP A 103 -20.48 -7.77 -1.97
CA ASP A 103 -20.89 -8.42 -3.22
C ASP A 103 -20.14 -9.74 -3.42
N GLU A 104 -20.89 -10.84 -3.50
CA GLU A 104 -20.39 -12.21 -3.63
C GLU A 104 -19.49 -12.44 -4.85
N LYS A 105 -19.63 -11.65 -5.92
CA LYS A 105 -18.72 -11.74 -7.07
C LYS A 105 -17.27 -11.49 -6.68
N TYR A 106 -17.01 -10.58 -5.74
CA TYR A 106 -15.67 -10.30 -5.28
C TYR A 106 -15.11 -11.41 -4.39
N LEU A 107 -15.97 -12.07 -3.59
CA LEU A 107 -15.54 -13.26 -2.84
C LEU A 107 -15.16 -14.41 -3.78
N GLN A 108 -15.91 -14.63 -4.88
CA GLN A 108 -15.57 -15.64 -5.88
C GLN A 108 -14.21 -15.34 -6.54
N LEU A 109 -13.95 -14.08 -6.89
CA LEU A 109 -12.66 -13.67 -7.46
C LEU A 109 -11.51 -13.78 -6.42
N ALA A 110 -11.76 -13.43 -5.17
CA ALA A 110 -10.81 -13.63 -4.08
C ALA A 110 -10.49 -15.12 -3.88
N ASN A 111 -11.50 -15.99 -3.88
CA ASN A 111 -11.32 -17.45 -3.80
C ASN A 111 -10.47 -17.99 -4.96
N ARG A 112 -10.71 -17.50 -6.18
CA ARG A 112 -9.92 -17.85 -7.37
C ARG A 112 -8.46 -17.45 -7.20
N ALA A 113 -8.18 -16.22 -6.77
CA ALA A 113 -6.82 -15.73 -6.51
C ALA A 113 -6.13 -16.49 -5.36
N TYR A 114 -6.86 -16.76 -4.27
CA TYR A 114 -6.37 -17.56 -3.14
C TYR A 114 -5.98 -18.97 -3.56
N ASN A 115 -6.83 -19.65 -4.32
CA ASN A 115 -6.57 -20.99 -4.80
C ASN A 115 -5.33 -21.03 -5.69
N TYR A 116 -5.20 -20.07 -6.59
CA TYR A 116 -4.04 -20.01 -7.49
C TYR A 116 -2.75 -19.74 -6.71
N LEU A 117 -2.76 -18.74 -5.82
CA LEU A 117 -1.60 -18.41 -4.99
C LEU A 117 -1.19 -19.58 -4.08
N SER A 118 -2.17 -20.29 -3.52
CA SER A 118 -1.94 -21.42 -2.59
C SER A 118 -1.52 -22.71 -3.26
N ASN A 119 -1.93 -22.97 -4.50
CA ASN A 119 -1.69 -24.24 -5.18
C ASN A 119 -0.49 -24.20 -6.11
N PHE A 120 -0.21 -23.05 -6.75
CA PHE A 120 0.81 -22.91 -7.79
C PHE A 120 1.99 -22.04 -7.35
N PHE A 121 1.76 -20.91 -6.65
CA PHE A 121 2.86 -20.09 -6.15
C PHE A 121 3.45 -20.60 -4.84
N TRP A 122 2.69 -21.30 -4.02
CA TRP A 122 3.19 -21.80 -2.74
C TRP A 122 4.26 -22.86 -2.91
N ASP A 123 5.45 -22.61 -2.36
CA ASP A 123 6.54 -23.60 -2.31
C ASP A 123 6.27 -24.59 -1.17
N LYS A 124 5.91 -25.81 -1.54
CA LYS A 124 5.57 -26.89 -0.58
C LYS A 124 6.79 -27.47 0.14
N GLU A 125 7.98 -27.27 -0.43
CA GLU A 125 9.23 -27.81 0.12
C GLU A 125 9.88 -26.82 1.09
N ASN A 126 10.08 -25.58 0.65
CA ASN A 126 10.84 -24.56 1.41
C ASN A 126 9.94 -23.49 2.05
N GLY A 127 8.66 -23.49 1.75
CA GLY A 127 7.72 -22.45 2.17
C GLY A 127 7.90 -21.12 1.44
N GLY A 128 6.98 -20.21 1.68
CA GLY A 128 6.90 -18.95 0.93
C GLY A 128 6.32 -19.15 -0.47
N VAL A 129 6.41 -18.12 -1.31
CA VAL A 129 5.89 -18.14 -2.68
C VAL A 129 7.01 -18.00 -3.70
N TYR A 130 6.88 -18.69 -4.84
CA TYR A 130 7.76 -18.53 -5.99
C TYR A 130 7.60 -17.12 -6.58
N TRP A 131 8.65 -16.61 -7.23
CA TRP A 131 8.63 -15.28 -7.82
C TRP A 131 7.78 -15.20 -9.10
N VAL A 132 8.00 -16.12 -10.05
CA VAL A 132 7.31 -16.13 -11.36
C VAL A 132 6.94 -17.55 -11.77
N LEU A 133 5.75 -17.69 -12.33
CA LEU A 133 5.28 -18.88 -13.03
C LEU A 133 5.16 -18.60 -14.54
N ASN A 134 5.28 -19.66 -15.34
CA ASN A 134 4.83 -19.65 -16.73
C ASN A 134 3.30 -19.51 -16.80
N ALA A 135 2.78 -19.20 -17.96
CA ALA A 135 1.33 -19.09 -18.19
C ALA A 135 0.55 -20.34 -17.80
N ASP A 136 1.13 -21.53 -17.96
CA ASP A 136 0.55 -22.83 -17.62
C ASP A 136 0.62 -23.19 -16.12
N GLY A 137 1.19 -22.31 -15.28
CA GLY A 137 1.33 -22.51 -13.85
C GLY A 137 2.60 -23.26 -13.42
N THR A 138 3.46 -23.70 -14.34
CA THR A 138 4.75 -24.28 -14.01
C THR A 138 5.73 -23.21 -13.50
N VAL A 139 6.68 -23.59 -12.64
CA VAL A 139 7.62 -22.63 -12.03
C VAL A 139 8.64 -22.15 -13.08
N GLN A 140 8.67 -20.83 -13.33
CA GLN A 140 9.66 -20.17 -14.16
C GLN A 140 10.83 -19.64 -13.33
N ASN A 141 10.53 -18.99 -12.21
CA ASN A 141 11.54 -18.48 -11.27
C ASN A 141 11.12 -18.82 -9.84
N SER A 142 11.87 -19.72 -9.23
CA SER A 142 11.62 -20.23 -7.87
C SER A 142 12.20 -19.35 -6.77
N GLY A 143 12.93 -18.27 -7.10
CA GLY A 143 13.55 -17.36 -6.13
C GLY A 143 12.55 -16.75 -5.16
N LYS A 144 13.05 -16.33 -4.01
CA LYS A 144 12.28 -15.67 -2.96
C LYS A 144 12.68 -14.20 -2.92
N MET A 145 11.76 -13.32 -3.31
CA MET A 145 11.95 -11.87 -3.17
C MET A 145 11.20 -11.41 -1.94
N THR A 146 11.86 -10.75 -1.00
CA THR A 146 11.22 -10.23 0.23
C THR A 146 9.99 -9.39 -0.09
N TYR A 147 10.06 -8.58 -1.13
CA TYR A 147 8.94 -7.81 -1.68
C TYR A 147 7.71 -8.70 -2.00
N GLY A 148 7.90 -9.76 -2.77
CA GLY A 148 6.80 -10.66 -3.17
C GLY A 148 6.27 -11.49 -2.00
N GLN A 149 7.12 -11.86 -1.04
CA GLN A 149 6.71 -12.53 0.19
C GLN A 149 5.84 -11.61 1.05
N SER A 150 6.18 -10.32 1.12
CA SER A 150 5.40 -9.31 1.84
C SER A 150 4.00 -9.15 1.24
N PHE A 151 3.88 -9.05 -0.07
CA PHE A 151 2.57 -9.05 -0.73
C PHE A 151 1.75 -10.31 -0.48
N ALA A 152 2.40 -11.48 -0.40
CA ALA A 152 1.70 -12.71 -0.04
C ALA A 152 1.18 -12.69 1.41
N ILE A 153 1.98 -12.20 2.39
CA ILE A 153 1.51 -11.97 3.77
C ILE A 153 0.29 -11.04 3.77
N TYR A 154 0.40 -9.90 3.09
CA TYR A 154 -0.63 -8.87 3.02
C TYR A 154 -1.95 -9.42 2.49
N ALA A 155 -1.89 -10.16 1.38
CA ALA A 155 -3.05 -10.74 0.73
C ALA A 155 -3.67 -11.89 1.53
N PHE A 156 -2.86 -12.82 2.05
CA PHE A 156 -3.36 -13.92 2.87
C PHE A 156 -4.00 -13.41 4.17
N SER A 157 -3.46 -12.37 4.77
CA SER A 157 -4.01 -11.72 5.96
C SER A 157 -5.38 -11.10 5.68
N GLU A 158 -5.54 -10.39 4.55
CA GLU A 158 -6.81 -9.79 4.17
C GLU A 158 -7.86 -10.85 3.81
N TYR A 159 -7.46 -11.90 3.11
CA TYR A 159 -8.36 -13.01 2.81
C TYR A 159 -8.85 -13.73 4.07
N TYR A 160 -7.96 -13.98 5.05
CA TYR A 160 -8.36 -14.48 6.37
C TYR A 160 -9.35 -13.53 7.06
N ARG A 161 -9.11 -12.24 6.96
CA ARG A 161 -9.93 -11.21 7.59
C ARG A 161 -11.41 -11.30 7.16
N VAL A 162 -11.67 -11.67 5.93
CA VAL A 162 -13.03 -11.75 5.37
C VAL A 162 -13.62 -13.15 5.39
N THR A 163 -12.80 -14.20 5.26
CA THR A 163 -13.30 -15.59 5.14
C THR A 163 -13.12 -16.42 6.38
N ARG A 164 -12.24 -16.03 7.31
CA ARG A 164 -11.77 -16.84 8.45
C ARG A 164 -11.12 -18.15 8.03
N ASN A 165 -10.52 -18.18 6.84
CA ASN A 165 -9.79 -19.35 6.36
C ASN A 165 -8.47 -19.50 7.13
N GLU A 166 -8.42 -20.45 8.06
CA GLU A 166 -7.28 -20.71 8.95
C GLU A 166 -6.00 -21.11 8.18
N GLU A 167 -6.13 -21.72 7.03
CA GLU A 167 -4.97 -22.06 6.20
C GLU A 167 -4.31 -20.80 5.63
N SER A 168 -5.11 -19.80 5.23
CA SER A 168 -4.60 -18.51 4.79
C SER A 168 -3.78 -17.83 5.88
N LEU A 169 -4.30 -17.78 7.11
CA LEU A 169 -3.56 -17.22 8.24
C LEU A 169 -2.28 -17.99 8.52
N ARG A 170 -2.32 -19.33 8.52
CA ARG A 170 -1.10 -20.15 8.71
C ARG A 170 -0.04 -19.88 7.64
N LYS A 171 -0.44 -19.65 6.38
CA LYS A 171 0.49 -19.28 5.30
C LYS A 171 1.11 -17.91 5.53
N ALA A 172 0.31 -16.91 5.90
CA ALA A 172 0.80 -15.57 6.25
C ALA A 172 1.83 -15.61 7.40
N ILE A 173 1.49 -16.30 8.50
CA ILE A 173 2.39 -16.48 9.65
C ILE A 173 3.65 -17.24 9.25
N LYS A 174 3.54 -18.27 8.41
CA LYS A 174 4.71 -19.04 7.97
C LYS A 174 5.67 -18.18 7.14
N ILE A 175 5.16 -17.32 6.24
CA ILE A 175 6.03 -16.40 5.48
C ILE A 175 6.66 -15.37 6.42
N TYR A 176 5.89 -14.80 7.36
CA TYR A 176 6.42 -13.89 8.38
C TYR A 176 7.61 -14.51 9.14
N GLN A 177 7.46 -15.77 9.61
CA GLN A 177 8.52 -16.49 10.28
C GLN A 177 9.75 -16.68 9.38
N LEU A 178 9.54 -17.02 8.11
CA LEU A 178 10.63 -17.17 7.14
C LEU A 178 11.35 -15.84 6.88
N LEU A 179 10.63 -14.73 6.75
CA LEU A 179 11.26 -13.41 6.63
C LEU A 179 12.07 -13.05 7.87
N LYS A 180 11.57 -13.33 9.06
CA LYS A 180 12.28 -13.11 10.32
C LYS A 180 13.55 -13.96 10.44
N GLU A 181 13.48 -15.23 10.03
CA GLU A 181 14.60 -16.18 10.18
C GLU A 181 15.65 -16.07 9.07
N ARG A 182 15.25 -15.69 7.85
CA ARG A 182 16.06 -15.78 6.64
C ARG A 182 16.38 -14.44 5.99
N ALA A 183 15.43 -13.51 6.00
CA ALA A 183 15.56 -12.23 5.32
C ALA A 183 16.00 -11.09 6.24
N TYR A 184 15.69 -11.15 7.52
CA TYR A 184 16.11 -10.15 8.50
C TYR A 184 17.63 -10.12 8.59
N ASP A 185 18.22 -8.93 8.54
CA ASP A 185 19.66 -8.71 8.76
C ASP A 185 19.94 -8.51 10.26
N PRO A 186 20.49 -9.51 10.97
CA PRO A 186 20.69 -9.39 12.42
C PRO A 186 21.83 -8.45 12.80
N GLU A 187 22.69 -8.09 11.86
CA GLU A 187 23.85 -7.22 12.09
C GLU A 187 23.50 -5.74 11.96
N ASN A 188 22.71 -5.39 10.93
CA ASN A 188 22.41 -3.98 10.62
C ASN A 188 20.91 -3.65 10.71
N GLY A 189 20.05 -4.63 10.99
CA GLY A 189 18.60 -4.46 10.95
C GLY A 189 18.03 -4.39 9.53
N GLY A 190 16.70 -4.38 9.44
CA GLY A 190 15.97 -4.40 8.16
C GLY A 190 16.04 -5.75 7.45
N TYR A 191 15.62 -5.78 6.18
CA TYR A 191 15.41 -7.01 5.43
C TYR A 191 16.21 -7.00 4.13
N LEU A 192 16.89 -8.11 3.83
CA LEU A 192 17.59 -8.35 2.57
C LEU A 192 16.59 -8.68 1.45
N GLU A 193 16.96 -8.36 0.20
CA GLU A 193 16.04 -8.36 -0.95
C GLU A 193 15.71 -9.75 -1.52
N ALA A 194 16.74 -10.59 -1.79
CA ALA A 194 16.58 -11.75 -2.67
C ALA A 194 17.26 -12.99 -2.16
N PHE A 195 16.61 -14.14 -2.39
CA PHE A 195 17.07 -15.46 -1.95
C PHE A 195 16.85 -16.49 -3.05
N THR A 196 17.61 -17.60 -2.98
CA THR A 196 17.33 -18.81 -3.74
C THR A 196 16.02 -19.45 -3.28
N SER A 197 15.55 -20.49 -3.96
CA SER A 197 14.33 -21.22 -3.57
C SER A 197 14.41 -21.80 -2.15
N ASP A 198 15.59 -22.19 -1.69
CA ASP A 198 15.89 -22.72 -0.35
C ASP A 198 16.35 -21.66 0.66
N TRP A 199 16.05 -20.37 0.37
CA TRP A 199 16.29 -19.22 1.24
C TRP A 199 17.75 -18.88 1.54
N ASN A 200 18.70 -19.21 0.64
CA ASN A 200 20.05 -18.66 0.73
C ASN A 200 20.08 -17.25 0.10
N TYR A 201 20.67 -16.30 0.81
CA TYR A 201 20.79 -14.92 0.31
C TYR A 201 21.55 -14.86 -1.02
N VAL A 202 21.05 -14.06 -1.95
CA VAL A 202 21.66 -13.82 -3.27
C VAL A 202 22.05 -12.36 -3.40
N GLU A 203 23.33 -12.08 -3.31
CA GLU A 203 23.85 -10.75 -3.48
C GLU A 203 23.62 -10.22 -4.89
N GLY A 204 23.27 -8.93 -5.01
CA GLY A 204 23.16 -8.23 -6.29
C GLY A 204 21.93 -8.60 -7.13
N ARG A 205 20.90 -9.19 -6.55
CA ARG A 205 19.63 -9.55 -7.21
C ARG A 205 18.39 -8.97 -6.53
N GLY A 206 18.47 -7.76 -5.97
CA GLY A 206 17.30 -7.09 -5.41
C GLY A 206 16.32 -6.59 -6.47
N MET A 207 15.16 -6.14 -6.04
CA MET A 207 14.13 -5.48 -6.87
C MET A 207 14.71 -4.29 -7.64
N ALA A 208 15.62 -3.58 -7.01
CA ALA A 208 16.29 -2.40 -7.55
C ALA A 208 17.66 -2.70 -8.18
N GLY A 209 17.97 -3.95 -8.49
CA GLY A 209 19.24 -4.34 -9.10
C GLY A 209 20.26 -4.86 -8.09
N LYS A 210 21.39 -4.14 -7.90
CA LYS A 210 22.54 -4.66 -7.13
C LYS A 210 22.51 -4.36 -5.62
N GLN A 211 21.55 -3.58 -5.15
CA GLN A 211 21.48 -3.17 -3.74
C GLN A 211 20.97 -4.30 -2.85
N ALA A 212 21.46 -4.34 -1.61
CA ALA A 212 21.09 -5.34 -0.64
C ALA A 212 19.73 -5.06 0.01
N LYS A 213 19.38 -3.77 0.16
CA LYS A 213 18.15 -3.27 0.76
C LYS A 213 17.56 -2.14 -0.07
N SER A 214 16.24 -2.02 -0.09
CA SER A 214 15.55 -0.88 -0.70
C SER A 214 14.44 -0.35 0.19
N MET A 215 14.15 0.93 0.06
CA MET A 215 12.99 1.58 0.69
C MET A 215 11.70 0.85 0.31
N ASN A 216 11.51 0.56 -0.99
CA ASN A 216 10.29 -0.05 -1.51
C ASN A 216 9.99 -1.42 -0.87
N THR A 217 11.00 -2.29 -0.72
CA THR A 217 10.83 -3.56 0.00
C THR A 217 10.45 -3.33 1.46
N HIS A 218 11.10 -2.38 2.16
CA HIS A 218 10.78 -2.09 3.56
C HIS A 218 9.38 -1.50 3.73
N LEU A 219 8.92 -0.65 2.80
CA LEU A 219 7.57 -0.10 2.82
C LEU A 219 6.51 -1.20 2.77
N HIS A 220 6.70 -2.18 1.89
CA HIS A 220 5.74 -3.28 1.78
C HIS A 220 5.92 -4.38 2.84
N VAL A 221 7.09 -4.49 3.49
CA VAL A 221 7.23 -5.26 4.74
C VAL A 221 6.41 -4.60 5.85
N LEU A 222 6.52 -3.28 6.03
CA LEU A 222 5.74 -2.52 7.00
C LEU A 222 4.23 -2.70 6.78
N GLU A 223 3.76 -2.51 5.55
CA GLU A 223 2.37 -2.68 5.14
C GLU A 223 1.85 -4.10 5.43
N ALA A 224 2.62 -5.11 5.04
CA ALA A 224 2.28 -6.51 5.24
C ALA A 224 2.19 -6.90 6.73
N PHE A 225 3.15 -6.45 7.53
CA PHE A 225 3.15 -6.71 8.96
C PHE A 225 2.02 -5.96 9.68
N THR A 226 1.71 -4.75 9.24
CA THR A 226 0.56 -3.97 9.73
C THR A 226 -0.74 -4.72 9.50
N ASN A 227 -0.97 -5.26 8.29
CA ASN A 227 -2.19 -6.01 8.01
C ASN A 227 -2.23 -7.38 8.71
N LEU A 228 -1.08 -8.07 8.83
CA LEU A 228 -0.98 -9.31 9.60
C LEU A 228 -1.29 -9.06 11.09
N TYR A 229 -0.75 -7.99 11.67
CA TYR A 229 -0.97 -7.66 13.07
C TYR A 229 -2.45 -7.40 13.42
N ARG A 230 -3.24 -6.89 12.47
CA ARG A 230 -4.70 -6.73 12.63
C ARG A 230 -5.43 -8.04 12.90
N VAL A 231 -4.90 -9.17 12.44
CA VAL A 231 -5.54 -10.51 12.54
C VAL A 231 -4.74 -11.50 13.38
N TYR A 232 -3.48 -11.20 13.63
CA TYR A 232 -2.56 -11.97 14.47
C TYR A 232 -1.74 -11.02 15.36
N PRO A 233 -2.34 -10.49 16.44
CA PRO A 233 -1.69 -9.55 17.36
C PRO A 233 -0.68 -10.27 18.27
N ASP A 234 0.46 -10.64 17.71
CA ASP A 234 1.55 -11.37 18.36
C ASP A 234 2.61 -10.38 18.85
N ASP A 235 3.21 -10.63 20.03
CA ASP A 235 4.17 -9.71 20.65
C ASP A 235 5.47 -9.58 19.84
N ASP A 236 5.97 -10.66 19.25
CA ASP A 236 7.16 -10.62 18.39
C ASP A 236 6.89 -9.81 17.10
N LEU A 237 5.71 -9.98 16.49
CA LEU A 237 5.29 -9.17 15.34
C LEU A 237 5.14 -7.68 15.71
N LYS A 238 4.66 -7.40 16.91
CA LYS A 238 4.59 -6.03 17.46
C LYS A 238 5.99 -5.40 17.57
N GLU A 239 6.94 -6.13 18.13
CA GLU A 239 8.34 -5.66 18.23
C GLU A 239 8.95 -5.43 16.83
N ARG A 240 8.62 -6.28 15.84
CA ARG A 240 9.07 -6.09 14.46
C ARG A 240 8.47 -4.85 13.80
N LEU A 241 7.23 -4.51 14.10
CA LEU A 241 6.62 -3.26 13.63
C LEU A 241 7.33 -2.04 14.23
N TYR A 242 7.64 -2.02 15.53
CA TYR A 242 8.46 -0.95 16.12
C TYR A 242 9.84 -0.88 15.46
N ALA A 243 10.51 -2.03 15.25
CA ALA A 243 11.81 -2.04 14.57
C ALA A 243 11.72 -1.51 13.13
N MET A 244 10.60 -1.72 12.44
CA MET A 244 10.37 -1.13 11.11
C MET A 244 10.19 0.39 11.18
N THR A 245 9.50 0.92 12.20
CA THR A 245 9.42 2.38 12.37
C THR A 245 10.79 3.00 12.64
N ASP A 246 11.64 2.32 13.40
CA ASP A 246 13.03 2.73 13.62
C ASP A 246 13.87 2.72 12.34
N VAL A 247 13.69 1.70 11.49
CA VAL A 247 14.38 1.62 10.17
C VAL A 247 14.02 2.82 9.32
N PHE A 248 12.74 3.20 9.23
CA PHE A 248 12.34 4.38 8.47
C PHE A 248 12.90 5.66 9.05
N ASN A 249 12.80 5.87 10.34
CA ASN A 249 13.26 7.09 11.00
C ASN A 249 14.79 7.28 10.97
N ASN A 250 15.55 6.18 11.05
CA ASN A 250 17.02 6.26 11.21
C ASN A 250 17.79 6.08 9.90
N HIS A 251 17.20 5.42 8.88
CA HIS A 251 17.93 5.03 7.66
C HIS A 251 17.27 5.48 6.37
N ILE A 252 15.94 5.47 6.30
CA ILE A 252 15.22 5.66 5.04
C ILE A 252 14.78 7.12 4.87
N LEU A 253 14.15 7.72 5.89
CA LEU A 253 13.64 9.09 5.80
C LEU A 253 14.76 10.12 5.99
N ASN A 254 14.97 10.96 5.01
CA ASN A 254 15.83 12.13 5.14
C ASN A 254 15.07 13.27 5.84
N THR A 255 15.31 13.48 7.12
CA THR A 255 14.58 14.48 7.94
C THR A 255 14.87 15.94 7.57
N LYS A 256 15.79 16.22 6.64
CA LYS A 256 16.05 17.58 6.14
C LYS A 256 15.17 17.93 4.94
N THR A 257 14.91 16.95 4.08
CA THR A 257 14.14 17.11 2.85
C THR A 257 12.75 16.49 2.92
N TYR A 258 12.55 15.54 3.84
CA TYR A 258 11.36 14.69 3.94
C TYR A 258 11.09 13.86 2.68
N HIS A 259 12.16 13.56 1.90
CA HIS A 259 12.20 12.51 0.90
C HIS A 259 12.81 11.25 1.49
N GLN A 260 12.55 10.11 0.89
CA GLN A 260 13.14 8.84 1.27
C GLN A 260 14.38 8.54 0.44
N GLU A 261 15.44 8.04 1.07
CA GLU A 261 16.55 7.40 0.39
C GLU A 261 16.08 6.02 -0.13
N LEU A 262 16.37 5.69 -1.40
CA LEU A 262 15.70 4.53 -2.02
C LEU A 262 16.50 3.23 -1.97
N PHE A 263 17.82 3.29 -2.06
CA PHE A 263 18.68 2.12 -2.25
C PHE A 263 19.86 2.14 -1.30
N PHE A 264 20.16 0.95 -0.74
CA PHE A 264 21.18 0.83 0.29
C PHE A 264 22.04 -0.41 0.09
N SER A 265 23.31 -0.31 0.51
CA SER A 265 24.12 -1.46 0.84
C SER A 265 23.61 -2.15 2.11
N LYS A 266 24.22 -3.26 2.49
CA LYS A 266 23.79 -4.05 3.65
C LYS A 266 23.86 -3.25 4.95
N ASP A 267 24.84 -2.36 5.07
CA ASP A 267 25.10 -1.50 6.24
C ASP A 267 24.37 -0.15 6.19
N TRP A 268 23.36 -0.01 5.36
CA TRP A 268 22.56 1.21 5.14
C TRP A 268 23.31 2.37 4.46
N THR A 269 24.49 2.15 3.89
CA THR A 269 25.12 3.17 3.06
C THR A 269 24.24 3.44 1.83
N VAL A 270 23.85 4.72 1.65
CA VAL A 270 22.96 5.16 0.57
C VAL A 270 23.63 5.00 -0.79
N ALA A 271 22.92 4.43 -1.74
CA ALA A 271 23.36 4.21 -3.11
C ALA A 271 22.56 5.04 -4.11
N GLY A 272 23.16 6.13 -4.61
CA GLY A 272 22.53 7.04 -5.55
C GLY A 272 21.67 8.11 -4.90
N ARG A 273 21.12 9.01 -5.76
CA ARG A 273 20.21 10.09 -5.33
C ARG A 273 18.98 10.03 -6.21
N PHE A 274 17.87 9.67 -5.57
CA PHE A 274 16.58 9.50 -6.22
C PHE A 274 15.50 10.00 -5.28
N ASP A 275 14.58 10.81 -5.80
CA ASP A 275 13.36 11.20 -5.08
C ASP A 275 12.19 10.55 -5.83
N SER A 276 11.49 9.64 -5.18
CA SER A 276 10.30 8.98 -5.74
C SER A 276 9.06 9.54 -5.09
N TYR A 277 8.45 10.53 -5.72
CA TYR A 277 7.35 11.30 -5.15
C TYR A 277 6.15 10.42 -4.78
N GLY A 278 5.87 9.40 -5.62
CA GLY A 278 4.81 8.43 -5.34
C GLY A 278 5.07 7.61 -4.09
N HIS A 279 6.29 7.11 -3.88
CA HIS A 279 6.62 6.33 -2.70
C HIS A 279 6.66 7.19 -1.43
N ASP A 280 7.14 8.43 -1.53
CA ASP A 280 7.16 9.33 -0.40
C ASP A 280 5.75 9.61 0.11
N ILE A 281 4.82 9.96 -0.80
CA ILE A 281 3.44 10.22 -0.40
C ILE A 281 2.71 8.94 0.05
N GLU A 282 3.01 7.77 -0.53
CA GLU A 282 2.50 6.47 -0.09
C GLU A 282 2.96 6.15 1.33
N PHE A 283 4.25 6.33 1.61
CA PHE A 283 4.81 6.17 2.94
C PHE A 283 4.08 7.02 3.98
N SER A 284 3.77 8.27 3.67
CA SER A 284 3.20 9.20 4.63
C SER A 284 1.95 8.66 5.33
N TRP A 285 1.07 7.98 4.61
CA TRP A 285 -0.15 7.46 5.17
C TRP A 285 -0.04 5.99 5.63
N LEU A 286 0.78 5.14 4.97
CA LEU A 286 1.05 3.78 5.44
C LEU A 286 1.78 3.77 6.79
N PHE A 287 2.62 4.78 7.02
CA PHE A 287 3.33 4.93 8.29
C PHE A 287 2.36 5.28 9.43
N CYS A 288 1.35 6.13 9.16
CA CYS A 288 0.26 6.39 10.12
C CYS A 288 -0.54 5.10 10.43
N GLU A 289 -0.90 4.30 9.42
CA GLU A 289 -1.59 3.03 9.64
C GLU A 289 -0.79 2.06 10.52
N ALA A 290 0.52 2.00 10.36
CA ALA A 290 1.38 1.17 11.18
C ALA A 290 1.39 1.62 12.64
N ALA A 291 1.41 2.94 12.91
CA ALA A 291 1.32 3.48 14.26
C ALA A 291 -0.06 3.23 14.89
N GLU A 292 -1.13 3.43 14.12
CA GLU A 292 -2.51 3.20 14.59
C GLU A 292 -2.75 1.78 15.07
N VAL A 293 -2.25 0.75 14.36
CA VAL A 293 -2.43 -0.64 14.78
C VAL A 293 -1.65 -0.98 16.04
N LEU A 294 -0.54 -0.28 16.31
CA LEU A 294 0.25 -0.42 17.53
C LEU A 294 -0.44 0.21 18.76
N LYS A 295 -1.35 1.17 18.54
CA LYS A 295 -2.10 1.89 19.58
C LYS A 295 -1.20 2.60 20.60
N ASP A 296 -0.10 3.15 20.14
CA ASP A 296 0.86 3.92 20.92
C ASP A 296 0.66 5.40 20.57
N GLU A 297 0.02 6.14 21.47
CA GLU A 297 -0.39 7.54 21.25
C GLU A 297 0.79 8.48 20.99
N ASP A 298 1.93 8.25 21.64
CA ASP A 298 3.13 9.08 21.44
C ASP A 298 3.74 8.80 20.05
N LEU A 299 3.76 7.53 19.64
CA LEU A 299 4.23 7.14 18.32
C LEU A 299 3.29 7.66 17.22
N ILE A 300 1.97 7.55 17.41
CA ILE A 300 0.96 8.07 16.47
C ILE A 300 1.22 9.56 16.24
N LYS A 301 1.31 10.36 17.29
CA LYS A 301 1.53 11.79 17.17
C LYS A 301 2.84 12.13 16.45
N GLN A 302 3.94 11.44 16.77
CA GLN A 302 5.23 11.66 16.12
C GLN A 302 5.16 11.33 14.61
N ILE A 303 4.47 10.24 14.26
CA ILE A 303 4.35 9.79 12.88
C ILE A 303 3.41 10.71 12.09
N GLU A 304 2.32 11.17 12.68
CA GLU A 304 1.40 12.15 12.06
C GLU A 304 2.12 13.47 11.73
N GLU A 305 2.93 13.99 12.65
CA GLU A 305 3.76 15.18 12.37
C GLU A 305 4.73 14.96 11.20
N THR A 306 5.31 13.75 11.12
CA THR A 306 6.20 13.36 10.02
C THR A 306 5.44 13.25 8.71
N ALA A 307 4.27 12.60 8.71
CA ALA A 307 3.42 12.42 7.53
C ALA A 307 3.02 13.76 6.89
N VAL A 308 2.65 14.74 7.71
CA VAL A 308 2.31 16.09 7.22
C VAL A 308 3.52 16.77 6.58
N LYS A 309 4.72 16.61 7.13
CA LYS A 309 5.95 17.19 6.56
C LYS A 309 6.34 16.51 5.25
N VAL A 310 6.19 15.18 5.16
CA VAL A 310 6.38 14.44 3.91
C VAL A 310 5.38 14.92 2.86
N ALA A 311 4.09 14.99 3.19
CA ALA A 311 3.07 15.49 2.25
C ALA A 311 3.36 16.93 1.81
N GLN A 312 3.86 17.79 2.70
CA GLN A 312 4.26 19.17 2.35
C GLN A 312 5.44 19.19 1.37
N SER A 313 6.44 18.33 1.56
CA SER A 313 7.58 18.21 0.64
C SER A 313 7.10 17.80 -0.75
N GLN A 314 6.21 16.78 -0.82
CA GLN A 314 5.65 16.32 -2.09
C GLN A 314 4.79 17.40 -2.79
N LEU A 315 4.06 18.19 -2.02
CA LEU A 315 3.27 19.31 -2.56
C LEU A 315 4.17 20.39 -3.19
N THR A 316 5.36 20.59 -2.62
CA THR A 316 6.32 21.59 -3.09
C THR A 316 7.13 21.10 -4.30
N ASP A 317 7.62 19.85 -4.26
CA ASP A 317 8.64 19.36 -5.17
C ASP A 317 8.10 18.41 -6.26
N GLY A 318 7.00 17.69 -5.96
CA GLY A 318 6.47 16.63 -6.79
C GLY A 318 5.29 17.02 -7.69
N MET A 319 4.68 18.19 -7.50
CA MET A 319 3.48 18.56 -8.26
C MET A 319 3.83 19.36 -9.53
N ASN A 320 3.14 19.06 -10.64
CA ASN A 320 3.17 19.90 -11.83
C ASN A 320 2.12 21.01 -11.79
N SER A 321 2.16 21.92 -12.76
CA SER A 321 1.20 23.05 -12.85
C SER A 321 -0.24 22.63 -13.11
N ASP A 322 -0.48 21.41 -13.60
CA ASP A 322 -1.79 20.91 -13.98
C ASP A 322 -2.47 20.10 -12.85
N GLY A 323 -1.80 20.02 -11.69
CA GLY A 323 -2.30 19.36 -10.49
C GLY A 323 -1.99 17.86 -10.42
N ALA A 324 -1.12 17.33 -11.27
CA ALA A 324 -0.66 15.94 -11.18
C ALA A 324 0.68 15.84 -10.46
N MET A 325 0.93 14.72 -9.79
CA MET A 325 2.24 14.39 -9.23
C MET A 325 3.12 13.73 -10.30
N ILE A 326 4.32 14.27 -10.52
CA ILE A 326 5.32 13.70 -11.44
C ILE A 326 5.96 12.45 -10.85
N TYR A 327 6.62 11.65 -11.70
CA TYR A 327 7.06 10.32 -11.32
C TYR A 327 8.23 10.34 -10.33
N GLU A 328 9.38 10.94 -10.73
CA GLU A 328 10.60 10.88 -9.93
C GLU A 328 11.61 11.95 -10.33
N LYS A 329 12.59 12.15 -9.47
CA LYS A 329 13.80 12.95 -9.75
C LYS A 329 15.05 12.10 -9.51
N THR A 330 16.02 12.22 -10.39
CA THR A 330 17.32 11.54 -10.29
C THR A 330 18.44 12.56 -10.26
N GLY A 331 19.32 12.46 -9.27
CA GLY A 331 20.40 13.45 -9.08
C GLY A 331 19.84 14.83 -8.70
N ASP A 332 20.55 15.89 -9.12
CA ASP A 332 20.18 17.24 -8.70
C ASP A 332 19.06 17.85 -9.56
N ASP A 333 19.01 17.58 -10.87
CA ASP A 333 18.11 18.30 -11.80
C ASP A 333 17.46 17.43 -12.90
N HIS A 334 17.53 16.12 -12.81
CA HIS A 334 16.92 15.26 -13.82
C HIS A 334 15.53 14.77 -13.38
N TYR A 335 14.46 15.38 -13.92
CA TYR A 335 13.09 15.05 -13.62
C TYR A 335 12.50 14.11 -14.67
N ASN A 336 11.96 12.97 -14.23
CA ASN A 336 11.05 12.15 -15.00
C ASN A 336 9.62 12.64 -14.77
N LYS A 337 9.15 13.49 -15.70
CA LYS A 337 7.84 14.16 -15.59
C LYS A 337 6.66 13.33 -16.09
N LYS A 338 6.85 12.05 -16.38
CA LYS A 338 5.74 11.15 -16.69
C LYS A 338 4.76 11.08 -15.54
N ILE A 339 3.51 10.81 -15.87
CA ILE A 339 2.43 10.73 -14.87
C ILE A 339 1.98 9.28 -14.76
N SER A 340 2.25 8.65 -13.63
CA SER A 340 1.91 7.24 -13.38
C SER A 340 0.62 7.12 -12.56
N TRP A 341 -0.21 6.14 -12.87
CA TRP A 341 -1.50 5.88 -12.24
C TRP A 341 -1.42 5.70 -10.72
N TRP A 342 -0.43 4.91 -10.28
CA TRP A 342 -0.27 4.59 -8.86
C TRP A 342 0.19 5.82 -8.05
N VAL A 343 1.04 6.64 -8.63
CA VAL A 343 1.51 7.89 -8.01
C VAL A 343 0.33 8.83 -7.73
N GLN A 344 -0.62 8.95 -8.68
CA GLN A 344 -1.81 9.77 -8.49
C GLN A 344 -2.75 9.18 -7.43
N ALA A 345 -2.92 7.87 -7.44
CA ALA A 345 -3.74 7.20 -6.43
C ALA A 345 -3.19 7.42 -5.01
N GLU A 346 -1.88 7.24 -4.83
CA GLU A 346 -1.22 7.44 -3.54
C GLU A 346 -1.24 8.92 -3.11
N ALA A 347 -1.09 9.85 -4.07
CA ALA A 347 -1.16 11.28 -3.79
C ALA A 347 -2.53 11.70 -3.23
N VAL A 348 -3.63 11.18 -3.78
CA VAL A 348 -4.97 11.45 -3.25
C VAL A 348 -5.10 11.00 -1.80
N VAL A 349 -4.68 9.77 -1.47
CA VAL A 349 -4.77 9.24 -0.10
C VAL A 349 -3.86 10.00 0.85
N GLY A 350 -2.60 10.22 0.48
CA GLY A 350 -1.64 10.90 1.34
C GLY A 350 -2.01 12.37 1.61
N TYR A 351 -2.57 13.07 0.63
CA TYR A 351 -3.06 14.44 0.85
C TYR A 351 -4.34 14.48 1.68
N VAL A 352 -5.28 13.54 1.52
CA VAL A 352 -6.44 13.43 2.41
C VAL A 352 -5.97 13.12 3.84
N ASN A 353 -5.03 12.18 4.02
CA ASN A 353 -4.44 11.90 5.33
C ASN A 353 -3.80 13.14 5.97
N ALA A 354 -3.02 13.91 5.20
CA ALA A 354 -2.41 15.14 5.69
C ALA A 354 -3.44 16.22 6.05
N TYR A 355 -4.57 16.29 5.32
CA TYR A 355 -5.68 17.16 5.66
C TYR A 355 -6.38 16.74 6.96
N GLU A 356 -6.66 15.44 7.13
CA GLU A 356 -7.29 14.91 8.35
C GLU A 356 -6.45 15.20 9.61
N ILE A 357 -5.11 15.17 9.50
CA ILE A 357 -4.20 15.45 10.61
C ILE A 357 -4.07 16.96 10.88
N SER A 358 -3.88 17.77 9.83
CA SER A 358 -3.47 19.17 9.96
C SER A 358 -4.60 20.18 9.83
N HIS A 359 -5.75 19.80 9.26
CA HIS A 359 -6.84 20.67 8.84
C HIS A 359 -6.41 21.81 7.89
N ASP A 360 -5.22 21.68 7.26
CA ASP A 360 -4.74 22.68 6.30
C ASP A 360 -5.35 22.42 4.91
N LYS A 361 -6.23 23.31 4.50
CA LYS A 361 -6.99 23.23 3.24
C LYS A 361 -6.13 22.98 1.99
N LYS A 362 -4.87 23.40 1.98
CA LYS A 362 -3.98 23.18 0.82
C LYS A 362 -3.85 21.70 0.45
N PHE A 363 -3.90 20.79 1.44
CA PHE A 363 -3.84 19.36 1.18
C PHE A 363 -5.14 18.82 0.58
N LEU A 364 -6.28 19.31 1.04
CA LEU A 364 -7.57 18.98 0.43
C LEU A 364 -7.65 19.49 -1.02
N ASP A 365 -7.19 20.69 -1.27
CA ASP A 365 -7.13 21.28 -2.61
C ASP A 365 -6.17 20.47 -3.52
N ALA A 366 -5.04 20.01 -2.99
CA ALA A 366 -4.12 19.14 -3.71
C ALA A 366 -4.76 17.78 -4.06
N ALA A 367 -5.41 17.10 -3.10
CA ALA A 367 -6.11 15.84 -3.34
C ALA A 367 -7.18 15.99 -4.44
N THR A 368 -7.97 17.06 -4.37
CA THR A 368 -9.01 17.36 -5.36
C THR A 368 -8.42 17.72 -6.73
N GLY A 369 -7.29 18.43 -6.75
CA GLY A 369 -6.54 18.75 -7.97
C GLY A 369 -6.05 17.49 -8.68
N VAL A 370 -5.40 16.59 -7.94
CA VAL A 370 -4.93 15.28 -8.47
C VAL A 370 -6.11 14.48 -9.01
N TRP A 371 -7.20 14.38 -8.26
CA TRP A 371 -8.39 13.66 -8.72
C TRP A 371 -9.00 14.27 -9.99
N SER A 372 -9.02 15.59 -10.09
CA SER A 372 -9.49 16.30 -11.29
C SER A 372 -8.62 15.99 -12.51
N TYR A 373 -7.30 15.90 -12.33
CA TYR A 373 -6.38 15.48 -13.37
C TYR A 373 -6.63 14.02 -13.79
N VAL A 374 -6.80 13.11 -12.83
CA VAL A 374 -7.11 11.70 -13.08
C VAL A 374 -8.37 11.54 -13.93
N LYS A 375 -9.45 12.21 -13.55
CA LYS A 375 -10.71 12.19 -14.32
C LYS A 375 -10.55 12.67 -15.77
N LYS A 376 -9.74 13.68 -15.96
CA LYS A 376 -9.56 14.30 -17.28
C LYS A 376 -8.65 13.54 -18.22
N HIS A 377 -7.59 12.90 -17.68
CA HIS A 377 -6.49 12.40 -18.49
C HIS A 377 -6.22 10.88 -18.32
N MET A 378 -6.52 10.32 -17.14
CA MET A 378 -6.06 8.97 -16.81
C MET A 378 -7.17 7.91 -16.88
N ILE A 379 -8.43 8.26 -16.58
CA ILE A 379 -9.55 7.33 -16.74
C ILE A 379 -9.75 7.03 -18.23
N ASP A 380 -9.76 5.73 -18.56
CA ASP A 380 -10.12 5.29 -19.92
C ASP A 380 -11.64 5.11 -20.02
N TYR A 381 -12.29 6.07 -20.66
CA TYR A 381 -13.74 6.04 -20.85
C TYR A 381 -14.20 5.16 -22.03
N GLU A 382 -13.27 4.65 -22.83
CA GLU A 382 -13.59 3.77 -23.97
C GLU A 382 -13.59 2.30 -23.56
N TYR A 383 -12.51 1.83 -22.92
CA TYR A 383 -12.34 0.43 -22.55
C TYR A 383 -12.51 0.17 -21.05
N GLY A 384 -12.50 1.21 -20.23
CA GLY A 384 -12.54 1.13 -18.77
C GLY A 384 -11.16 1.00 -18.14
N GLY A 385 -11.13 1.09 -16.79
CA GLY A 385 -9.90 1.16 -16.04
C GLY A 385 -9.18 2.51 -16.20
N TRP A 386 -7.89 2.53 -15.90
CA TRP A 386 -7.04 3.72 -16.04
C TRP A 386 -5.87 3.43 -16.98
N TYR A 387 -5.42 4.44 -17.72
CA TYR A 387 -4.14 4.38 -18.42
C TYR A 387 -2.98 4.32 -17.39
N PRO A 388 -2.05 3.35 -17.51
CA PRO A 388 -1.01 3.16 -16.49
C PRO A 388 0.05 4.25 -16.47
N MET A 389 0.24 4.96 -17.57
CA MET A 389 1.26 6.00 -17.70
C MET A 389 0.87 7.00 -18.77
N LEU A 390 1.04 8.28 -18.44
CA LEU A 390 0.92 9.37 -19.40
C LEU A 390 2.29 10.04 -19.58
N ASP A 391 2.48 10.70 -20.71
CA ASP A 391 3.63 11.59 -20.90
C ASP A 391 3.45 12.89 -20.08
N GLU A 392 4.43 13.77 -20.13
CA GLU A 392 4.40 15.07 -19.42
C GLU A 392 3.29 16.02 -19.89
N ASN A 393 2.69 15.77 -21.06
CA ASN A 393 1.58 16.54 -21.64
C ASN A 393 0.20 15.90 -21.38
N GLY A 394 0.16 14.78 -20.64
CA GLY A 394 -1.07 14.08 -20.30
C GLY A 394 -1.60 13.13 -21.37
N ASN A 395 -0.76 12.72 -22.35
CA ASN A 395 -1.14 11.79 -23.39
C ASN A 395 -0.75 10.35 -23.01
N HIS A 396 -1.62 9.38 -23.27
CA HIS A 396 -1.32 7.96 -23.15
C HIS A 396 -0.66 7.41 -24.41
N ASP A 397 0.17 6.36 -24.23
CA ASP A 397 0.68 5.56 -25.35
C ASP A 397 -0.34 4.46 -25.68
N PRO A 398 -0.95 4.47 -26.88
CA PRO A 398 -1.96 3.47 -27.25
C PRO A 398 -1.39 2.04 -27.37
N ASN A 399 -0.07 1.88 -27.49
CA ASN A 399 0.58 0.57 -27.55
C ASN A 399 0.95 0.02 -26.17
N ARG A 400 0.81 0.83 -25.11
CA ARG A 400 1.10 0.38 -23.75
C ARG A 400 -0.01 -0.53 -23.26
N ILE A 401 0.39 -1.71 -22.74
CA ILE A 401 -0.57 -2.65 -22.12
C ILE A 401 -1.14 -2.04 -20.84
N LYS A 402 -2.38 -2.38 -20.51
CA LYS A 402 -3.11 -1.85 -19.37
C LYS A 402 -2.83 -2.62 -18.08
N GLY A 403 -2.51 -3.91 -18.18
CA GLY A 403 -2.19 -4.78 -17.05
C GLY A 403 -0.90 -5.54 -17.23
N ASP A 404 -0.06 -5.56 -16.19
CA ASP A 404 1.17 -6.35 -16.10
C ASP A 404 1.48 -6.69 -14.63
N GLU A 405 2.67 -7.18 -14.36
CA GLU A 405 3.12 -7.54 -13.01
C GLU A 405 3.06 -6.39 -11.99
N TRP A 406 3.10 -5.15 -12.47
CA TRP A 406 3.05 -3.94 -11.64
C TRP A 406 1.72 -3.21 -11.76
N THR A 407 1.20 -3.12 -12.98
CA THR A 407 -0.05 -2.43 -13.30
C THR A 407 -1.23 -3.36 -13.09
N CYS A 408 -1.95 -3.16 -12.01
CA CYS A 408 -3.05 -4.00 -11.57
C CYS A 408 -4.03 -3.17 -10.71
N PRO A 409 -5.15 -3.71 -10.23
CA PRO A 409 -6.16 -2.93 -9.50
C PRO A 409 -5.73 -2.43 -8.12
N TYR A 410 -4.54 -2.72 -7.65
CA TYR A 410 -4.12 -2.52 -6.27
C TYR A 410 -4.14 -1.06 -5.83
N HIS A 411 -3.28 -0.19 -6.35
CA HIS A 411 -3.12 1.19 -5.88
C HIS A 411 -4.39 2.04 -6.04
N ASN A 412 -4.99 2.04 -7.21
CA ASN A 412 -6.17 2.85 -7.48
C ASN A 412 -7.43 2.31 -6.78
N SER A 413 -7.58 0.99 -6.64
CA SER A 413 -8.66 0.44 -5.81
C SER A 413 -8.41 0.69 -4.33
N ARG A 414 -7.15 0.60 -3.86
CA ARG A 414 -6.77 0.94 -2.48
C ARG A 414 -7.11 2.38 -2.16
N MET A 415 -6.77 3.32 -3.05
CA MET A 415 -7.24 4.71 -2.94
C MET A 415 -8.75 4.77 -2.74
N GLY A 416 -9.53 4.11 -3.59
CA GLY A 416 -10.99 4.12 -3.50
C GLY A 416 -11.51 3.55 -2.17
N PHE A 417 -10.93 2.45 -1.67
CA PHE A 417 -11.29 1.88 -0.37
C PHE A 417 -10.90 2.78 0.80
N GLU A 418 -9.71 3.39 0.74
CA GLU A 418 -9.25 4.32 1.78
C GLU A 418 -10.12 5.58 1.84
N ILE A 419 -10.45 6.18 0.72
CA ILE A 419 -11.33 7.34 0.64
C ILE A 419 -12.75 6.98 1.12
N TYR A 420 -13.27 5.81 0.76
CA TYR A 420 -14.54 5.33 1.28
C TYR A 420 -14.54 5.18 2.81
N ARG A 421 -13.47 4.60 3.37
CA ARG A 421 -13.32 4.39 4.82
C ARG A 421 -13.15 5.70 5.59
N ARG A 422 -12.23 6.54 5.14
CA ARG A 422 -11.84 7.78 5.82
C ARG A 422 -12.96 8.81 5.83
N LEU A 423 -13.68 8.92 4.73
CA LEU A 423 -14.72 9.93 4.54
C LEU A 423 -16.14 9.36 4.67
N GLY A 424 -16.31 8.13 5.14
CA GLY A 424 -17.60 7.43 5.23
C GLY A 424 -18.62 8.09 6.15
N ASP A 425 -18.16 8.70 7.23
CA ASP A 425 -19.01 9.34 8.25
C ASP A 425 -19.40 10.79 7.89
N LEU A 426 -18.98 11.31 6.75
CA LEU A 426 -19.29 12.65 6.28
C LEU A 426 -20.61 12.65 5.47
N GLU A 427 -21.75 12.47 6.15
CA GLU A 427 -23.08 12.64 5.56
C GLU A 427 -23.61 14.08 5.68
#